data_1194dc952485cfd4d0d45d60cf7240b4
#
_entry.id   1194dc952485cfd4d0d45d60cf7240b4
#
_cell.length_a   1.000
_cell.length_b   1.000
_cell.length_c   1.000
_cell.angle_alpha   90.00
_cell.angle_beta   90.00
_cell.angle_gamma   90.00
#
_symmetry.space_group_name_H-M   'P 1'
#
loop_
_entity.id
_entity.type
_entity.pdbx_description
1 polymer ?
#
loop_
_entity_poly.entity_id
_entity_poly.type
_entity_poly.pdbx_seq_one_letter_code
_entity_poly.pdbx_strand_id
1 'polypeptide(L)'
;MGIGSFGDNGELWLEIQLVATNSEVFSVEALLDTGFTGGWLAINSQDLAVLEWPRIAAQIEMRTVRGEDYFDLYEGRVIVDETELIIPVHVGDDIPDTLMGSAWLDIMELFINKSKSIFTLNKVE
;
A
#
# COMPACT_ATOMS: atom_id res chain seq x y z
N MET A 1 2.13 7.04 -14.98
CA MET A 1 3.16 7.46 -14.03
C MET A 1 2.54 7.78 -12.69
N GLY A 2 2.94 7.09 -11.64
CA GLY A 2 2.52 7.38 -10.29
C GLY A 2 3.36 8.51 -9.70
N ILE A 3 2.73 9.64 -9.40
CA ILE A 3 3.40 10.81 -8.83
C ILE A 3 3.11 10.88 -7.34
N GLY A 4 4.17 10.91 -6.55
CA GLY A 4 4.04 11.03 -5.11
C GLY A 4 4.34 12.43 -4.59
N SER A 5 4.25 12.57 -3.30
CA SER A 5 4.56 13.81 -2.60
C SER A 5 5.38 13.52 -1.35
N PHE A 6 6.08 14.53 -0.87
CA PHE A 6 6.86 14.44 0.37
C PHE A 6 6.04 15.02 1.53
N GLY A 7 6.03 14.31 2.64
CA GLY A 7 5.48 14.83 3.89
C GLY A 7 6.46 15.78 4.58
N ASP A 8 6.02 16.40 5.67
CA ASP A 8 6.79 17.41 6.40
C ASP A 8 8.10 16.86 6.98
N ASN A 9 8.14 15.57 7.28
CA ASN A 9 9.32 14.90 7.84
C ASN A 9 10.04 14.02 6.80
N GLY A 10 9.79 14.25 5.51
CA GLY A 10 10.39 13.48 4.43
C GLY A 10 9.69 12.17 4.10
N GLU A 11 8.50 11.94 4.65
CA GLU A 11 7.70 10.78 4.31
C GLU A 11 7.35 10.78 2.82
N LEU A 12 7.23 9.59 2.25
CA LEU A 12 6.92 9.41 0.83
C LEU A 12 5.47 8.95 0.69
N TRP A 13 4.61 9.83 0.19
CA TRP A 13 3.18 9.55 0.01
C TRP A 13 2.85 9.37 -1.46
N LEU A 14 2.04 8.37 -1.76
CA LEU A 14 1.57 8.09 -3.11
C LEU A 14 0.06 7.90 -3.08
N GLU A 15 -0.66 8.59 -3.96
CA GLU A 15 -2.09 8.33 -4.13
C GLU A 15 -2.29 7.05 -4.91
N ILE A 16 -3.07 6.13 -4.32
CA ILE A 16 -3.47 4.89 -4.96
C ILE A 16 -4.98 4.76 -4.88
N GLN A 17 -5.54 3.79 -5.58
CA GLN A 17 -6.98 3.54 -5.54
C GLN A 17 -7.24 2.12 -5.06
N LEU A 18 -8.20 1.98 -4.15
CA LEU A 18 -8.68 0.70 -3.68
C LEU A 18 -10.00 0.41 -4.37
N VAL A 19 -10.15 -0.79 -4.90
CA VAL A 19 -11.34 -1.19 -5.66
C VAL A 19 -12.12 -2.23 -4.87
N ALA A 20 -13.33 -1.87 -4.46
CA ALA A 20 -14.22 -2.78 -3.74
C ALA A 20 -14.73 -3.90 -4.66
N THR A 21 -15.25 -4.97 -4.05
CA THR A 21 -15.82 -6.09 -4.81
C THR A 21 -16.96 -5.67 -5.73
N ASN A 22 -17.69 -4.62 -5.38
CA ASN A 22 -18.76 -4.06 -6.23
C ASN A 22 -18.23 -3.09 -7.30
N SER A 23 -16.90 -2.99 -7.45
CA SER A 23 -16.20 -2.11 -8.40
C SER A 23 -16.20 -0.62 -8.04
N GLU A 24 -16.67 -0.28 -6.86
CA GLU A 24 -16.57 1.10 -6.35
C GLU A 24 -15.09 1.41 -6.06
N VAL A 25 -14.65 2.62 -6.41
CA VAL A 25 -13.25 3.03 -6.34
C VAL A 25 -13.06 4.09 -5.27
N PHE A 26 -12.07 3.90 -4.41
CA PHE A 26 -11.72 4.84 -3.33
C PHE A 26 -10.27 5.27 -3.48
N SER A 27 -10.04 6.58 -3.56
CA SER A 27 -8.68 7.12 -3.57
C SER A 27 -8.17 7.26 -2.14
N VAL A 28 -6.96 6.77 -1.90
CA VAL A 28 -6.29 6.90 -0.60
C VAL A 28 -4.84 7.32 -0.80
N GLU A 29 -4.28 8.00 0.19
CA GLU A 29 -2.85 8.26 0.22
C GLU A 29 -2.16 7.15 1.00
N ALA A 30 -1.16 6.53 0.39
CA ALA A 30 -0.39 5.46 0.99
C ALA A 30 1.03 5.94 1.28
N LEU A 31 1.54 5.54 2.44
CA LEU A 31 2.91 5.81 2.85
C LEU A 31 3.80 4.68 2.36
N LEU A 32 4.84 5.03 1.61
CA LEU A 32 5.83 4.03 1.20
C LEU A 32 6.71 3.69 2.40
N ASP A 33 6.64 2.44 2.84
CA ASP A 33 7.37 1.92 4.00
C ASP A 33 8.18 0.70 3.57
N THR A 34 9.45 0.91 3.25
CA THR A 34 10.35 -0.18 2.84
C THR A 34 10.71 -1.10 3.99
N GLY A 35 10.46 -0.69 5.23
CA GLY A 35 10.58 -1.54 6.41
C GLY A 35 9.48 -2.58 6.53
N PHE A 36 8.40 -2.42 5.76
CA PHE A 36 7.37 -3.44 5.59
C PHE A 36 7.85 -4.42 4.51
N THR A 37 8.80 -5.25 4.90
CA THR A 37 9.55 -6.11 3.99
C THR A 37 8.67 -7.22 3.42
N GLY A 38 8.66 -7.35 2.10
CA GLY A 38 7.87 -8.37 1.39
C GLY A 38 6.37 -8.10 1.36
N GLY A 39 5.91 -7.03 2.00
CA GLY A 39 4.51 -6.66 1.99
C GLY A 39 4.13 -5.82 0.76
N TRP A 40 2.89 -5.96 0.34
CA TRP A 40 2.33 -5.13 -0.74
C TRP A 40 1.59 -3.94 -0.15
N LEU A 41 0.57 -4.20 0.65
CA LEU A 41 -0.27 -3.15 1.19
C LEU A 41 -0.72 -3.54 2.60
N ALA A 42 -0.79 -2.57 3.50
CA ALA A 42 -1.39 -2.75 4.81
C ALA A 42 -2.43 -1.65 5.01
N ILE A 43 -3.62 -2.05 5.43
CA ILE A 43 -4.73 -1.13 5.69
C ILE A 43 -5.32 -1.36 7.06
N ASN A 44 -6.04 -0.36 7.56
CA ASN A 44 -6.79 -0.48 8.81
C ASN A 44 -8.05 -1.31 8.58
N SER A 45 -8.42 -2.14 9.56
CA SER A 45 -9.62 -2.97 9.49
C SER A 45 -10.91 -2.18 9.26
N GLN A 46 -10.95 -0.91 9.65
CA GLN A 46 -12.10 -0.04 9.42
C GLN A 46 -12.40 0.16 7.93
N ASP A 47 -11.37 0.15 7.10
CA ASP A 47 -11.53 0.36 5.66
C ASP A 47 -12.08 -0.88 4.96
N LEU A 48 -11.96 -2.03 5.59
CA LEU A 48 -12.35 -3.31 5.01
C LEU A 48 -13.87 -3.44 4.80
N ALA A 49 -14.66 -2.80 5.65
CA ALA A 49 -16.12 -2.95 5.63
C ALA A 49 -16.74 -2.54 4.29
N VAL A 50 -16.22 -1.47 3.67
CA VAL A 50 -16.74 -0.98 2.38
C VAL A 50 -16.12 -1.72 1.20
N LEU A 51 -14.94 -2.32 1.38
CA LEU A 51 -14.23 -3.02 0.31
C LEU A 51 -14.76 -4.44 0.08
N GLU A 52 -15.18 -5.10 1.14
CA GLU A 52 -15.73 -6.47 1.12
C GLU A 52 -14.80 -7.49 0.45
N TRP A 53 -13.49 -7.28 0.59
CA TRP A 53 -12.51 -8.22 0.04
C TRP A 53 -12.56 -9.58 0.75
N PRO A 54 -12.31 -10.69 0.04
CA PRO A 54 -12.28 -12.00 0.67
C PRO A 54 -11.02 -12.18 1.50
N ARG A 55 -11.17 -12.81 2.67
CA ARG A 55 -10.03 -13.14 3.52
C ARG A 55 -9.33 -14.39 3.00
N ILE A 56 -8.00 -14.33 2.90
CA ILE A 56 -7.16 -15.44 2.43
C ILE A 56 -6.59 -16.21 3.62
N ALA A 57 -6.12 -15.50 4.65
CA ALA A 57 -5.47 -16.12 5.79
C ALA A 57 -5.63 -15.24 7.02
N ALA A 58 -5.41 -15.80 8.20
CA ALA A 58 -5.51 -15.08 9.48
C ALA A 58 -4.20 -15.18 10.25
N GLN A 59 -3.92 -14.17 11.09
CA GLN A 59 -2.82 -14.16 12.04
C GLN A 59 -1.44 -14.34 11.38
N ILE A 60 -1.20 -13.60 10.31
CA ILE A 60 0.11 -13.58 9.65
C ILE A 60 1.02 -12.61 10.39
N GLU A 61 2.18 -13.09 10.82
CA GLU A 61 3.18 -12.24 11.46
C GLU A 61 4.04 -11.55 10.40
N MET A 62 4.15 -10.22 10.52
CA MET A 62 4.99 -9.43 9.63
C MET A 62 5.83 -8.46 10.44
N ARG A 63 7.07 -8.26 10.00
CA ARG A 63 7.95 -7.24 10.58
C ARG A 63 7.77 -5.92 9.85
N THR A 64 7.49 -4.88 10.62
CA THR A 64 7.38 -3.50 10.11
C THR A 64 8.35 -2.62 10.88
N VAL A 65 8.43 -1.33 10.54
CA VAL A 65 9.25 -0.36 11.29
C VAL A 65 8.78 -0.21 12.74
N ARG A 66 7.55 -0.62 13.04
CA ARG A 66 6.96 -0.58 14.39
C ARG A 66 7.25 -1.84 15.19
N GLY A 67 7.94 -2.83 14.60
CA GLY A 67 8.20 -4.12 15.21
C GLY A 67 7.43 -5.24 14.53
N GLU A 68 7.11 -6.28 15.29
CA GLU A 68 6.35 -7.42 14.78
C GLU A 68 4.88 -7.24 15.12
N ASP A 69 4.03 -7.32 14.11
CA ASP A 69 2.58 -7.23 14.23
C ASP A 69 1.91 -8.43 13.54
N TYR A 70 0.70 -8.75 13.98
CA TYR A 70 -0.12 -9.80 13.38
C TYR A 70 -1.22 -9.19 12.54
N PHE A 71 -1.42 -9.74 11.35
CA PHE A 71 -2.40 -9.25 10.39
C PHE A 71 -3.23 -10.41 9.86
N ASP A 72 -4.45 -10.10 9.46
CA ASP A 72 -5.21 -10.96 8.58
C ASP A 72 -4.88 -10.59 7.15
N LEU A 73 -4.90 -11.56 6.26
CA LEU A 73 -4.54 -11.37 4.85
C LEU A 73 -5.78 -11.46 3.99
N TYR A 74 -5.98 -10.46 3.16
CA TYR A 74 -7.13 -10.37 2.25
C TYR A 74 -6.66 -10.24 0.81
N GLU A 75 -7.51 -10.71 -0.13
CA GLU A 75 -7.25 -10.51 -1.54
C GLU A 75 -7.81 -9.15 -1.95
N GLY A 76 -6.92 -8.21 -2.20
CA GLY A 76 -7.28 -6.84 -2.51
C GLY A 76 -7.14 -6.51 -3.97
N ARG A 77 -7.97 -5.56 -4.45
CA ARG A 77 -7.87 -4.99 -5.78
C ARG A 77 -7.44 -3.55 -5.65
N VAL A 78 -6.36 -3.20 -6.30
CA VAL A 78 -5.78 -1.85 -6.21
C VAL A 78 -5.39 -1.35 -7.59
N ILE A 79 -5.39 -0.02 -7.74
CA ILE A 79 -4.89 0.63 -8.94
C ILE A 79 -3.72 1.50 -8.53
N VAL A 80 -2.55 1.22 -9.11
CA VAL A 80 -1.32 1.99 -8.90
C VAL A 80 -0.74 2.28 -10.29
N ASP A 81 -0.43 3.54 -10.55
CA ASP A 81 0.10 3.97 -11.84
C ASP A 81 -0.78 3.48 -13.00
N GLU A 82 -2.10 3.68 -12.86
CA GLU A 82 -3.11 3.31 -13.86
C GLU A 82 -3.19 1.80 -14.16
N THR A 83 -2.52 0.98 -13.34
CA THR A 83 -2.54 -0.49 -13.49
C THR A 83 -3.34 -1.10 -12.35
N GLU A 84 -4.37 -1.87 -12.70
CA GLU A 84 -5.15 -2.62 -11.71
C GLU A 84 -4.47 -3.94 -11.42
N LEU A 85 -4.33 -4.24 -10.13
CA LEU A 85 -3.65 -5.43 -9.64
C LEU A 85 -4.46 -6.09 -8.54
N ILE A 86 -4.38 -7.41 -8.47
CA ILE A 86 -4.90 -8.18 -7.33
C ILE A 86 -3.69 -8.59 -6.50
N ILE A 87 -3.68 -8.17 -5.24
CA ILE A 87 -2.54 -8.37 -4.36
C ILE A 87 -3.01 -8.86 -2.98
N PRO A 88 -2.15 -9.55 -2.24
CA PRO A 88 -2.43 -9.82 -0.83
C PRO A 88 -2.30 -8.52 -0.02
N VAL A 89 -3.30 -8.27 0.82
CA VAL A 89 -3.36 -7.06 1.65
C VAL A 89 -3.40 -7.45 3.11
N HIS A 90 -2.50 -6.86 3.89
CA HIS A 90 -2.44 -7.06 5.34
C HIS A 90 -3.41 -6.10 6.02
N VAL A 91 -4.29 -6.64 6.86
CA VAL A 91 -5.32 -5.87 7.55
C VAL A 91 -5.14 -6.00 9.05
N GLY A 92 -5.03 -4.89 9.73
CA GLY A 92 -4.86 -4.82 11.17
C GLY A 92 -5.64 -3.70 11.81
N ASP A 93 -5.79 -3.73 13.14
CA ASP A 93 -6.62 -2.77 13.86
C ASP A 93 -5.90 -1.45 14.18
N ASP A 94 -4.58 -1.50 14.34
CA ASP A 94 -3.79 -0.36 14.80
C ASP A 94 -2.89 0.20 13.70
N ILE A 95 -3.39 0.29 12.48
CA ILE A 95 -2.65 0.85 11.35
C ILE A 95 -3.12 2.29 11.14
N PRO A 96 -2.29 3.29 11.51
CA PRO A 96 -2.71 4.69 11.38
C PRO A 96 -2.78 5.18 9.94
N ASP A 97 -1.94 4.63 9.07
CA ASP A 97 -1.85 5.01 7.67
C ASP A 97 -1.85 3.78 6.79
N THR A 98 -2.38 3.92 5.57
CA THR A 98 -2.22 2.88 4.56
C THR A 98 -0.75 2.79 4.17
N LEU A 99 -0.17 1.59 4.23
CA LEU A 99 1.25 1.38 3.97
C LEU A 99 1.48 0.61 2.69
N MET A 100 2.45 1.05 1.89
CA MET A 100 2.95 0.29 0.75
C MET A 100 4.30 -0.32 1.14
N GLY A 101 4.39 -1.64 1.05
CA GLY A 101 5.61 -2.35 1.44
C GLY A 101 6.62 -2.50 0.30
N SER A 102 7.71 -3.20 0.57
CA SER A 102 8.82 -3.32 -0.38
C SER A 102 8.51 -4.18 -1.61
N ALA A 103 7.46 -5.01 -1.56
CA ALA A 103 7.11 -5.88 -2.69
C ALA A 103 6.79 -5.08 -3.97
N TRP A 104 6.32 -3.84 -3.84
CA TRP A 104 6.06 -2.98 -4.99
C TRP A 104 7.32 -2.73 -5.81
N LEU A 105 8.50 -2.73 -5.18
CA LEU A 105 9.77 -2.48 -5.86
C LEU A 105 10.22 -3.67 -6.72
N ASP A 106 9.56 -4.82 -6.62
CA ASP A 106 9.81 -5.95 -7.51
C ASP A 106 9.23 -5.72 -8.91
N ILE A 107 8.21 -4.87 -9.02
CA ILE A 107 7.51 -4.63 -10.30
C ILE A 107 7.49 -3.17 -10.71
N MET A 108 7.95 -2.26 -9.85
CA MET A 108 7.95 -0.83 -10.13
C MET A 108 9.31 -0.21 -9.87
N GLU A 109 9.59 0.85 -10.60
CA GLU A 109 10.82 1.64 -10.45
C GLU A 109 10.51 2.88 -9.63
N LEU A 110 11.29 3.06 -8.57
CA LEU A 110 11.17 4.21 -7.67
C LEU A 110 12.21 5.25 -8.04
N PHE A 111 11.77 6.47 -8.29
CA PHE A 111 12.66 7.61 -8.51
C PHE A 111 12.38 8.69 -7.48
N ILE A 112 13.41 9.11 -6.78
CA ILE A 112 13.33 10.16 -5.76
C ILE A 112 14.41 11.19 -6.02
N ASN A 113 14.00 12.45 -6.12
CA ASN A 113 14.92 13.58 -6.09
C ASN A 113 14.33 14.63 -5.15
N LYS A 114 14.77 14.60 -3.92
CA LYS A 114 14.19 15.45 -2.87
C LYS A 114 14.47 16.94 -3.12
N SER A 115 15.63 17.27 -3.65
CA SER A 115 15.99 18.69 -3.91
C SER A 115 15.08 19.33 -4.97
N LYS A 116 14.52 18.52 -5.87
CA LYS A 116 13.57 18.96 -6.89
C LYS A 116 12.13 18.61 -6.55
N SER A 117 11.90 18.04 -5.37
CA SER A 117 10.58 17.58 -4.91
C SER A 117 9.92 16.61 -5.90
N ILE A 118 10.72 15.70 -6.47
CA ILE A 118 10.22 14.68 -7.39
C ILE A 118 10.24 13.31 -6.73
N PHE A 119 9.09 12.68 -6.71
CA PHE A 119 8.92 11.30 -6.28
C PHE A 119 7.95 10.62 -7.25
N THR A 120 8.43 9.61 -7.96
CA THR A 120 7.59 8.86 -8.90
C THR A 120 7.77 7.36 -8.68
N LEU A 121 6.71 6.62 -8.94
CA LEU A 121 6.69 5.17 -8.94
C LEU A 121 6.11 4.72 -10.27
N ASN A 122 6.91 4.07 -11.09
CA ASN A 122 6.54 3.71 -12.45
C ASN A 122 6.63 2.21 -12.66
N LYS A 123 5.69 1.68 -13.43
CA LYS A 123 5.71 0.27 -13.79
C LYS A 123 6.96 -0.03 -14.63
N VAL A 124 7.66 -1.10 -14.28
CA VAL A 124 8.80 -1.61 -15.04
C VAL A 124 8.27 -2.44 -16.20
N GLU A 125 8.80 -2.18 -17.38
CA GLU A 125 8.45 -2.92 -18.59
C GLU A 125 9.49 -3.97 -18.95
#